data_3350797d9868ad9576bc3e5ed8d8c709
#
_entry.id   3350797d9868ad9576bc3e5ed8d8c709
#
_cell.length_a   1.000
_cell.length_b   1.000
_cell.length_c   1.000
_cell.angle_alpha   90.00
_cell.angle_beta   90.00
_cell.angle_gamma   90.00
#
_symmetry.space_group_name_H-M   'P 1'
#
loop_
_entity.id
_entity.type
_entity.pdbx_description
1 polymer ?
#
loop_
_entity_poly.entity_id
_entity_poly.type
_entity_poly.pdbx_seq_one_letter_code
_entity_poly.pdbx_strand_id
1 'polypeptide(L)'
;TSGPWTFQSSPNDTISARGQYTTVWHINKNGEWKFLVDLGVSNTPINASTDIKEIDVAKRFFGPGAIPHVAPVANAENIFLRSLSKSKAKTYKKYLSSESILNRNGYLPAVILSDQLKLIDMTSSSVQYKMDGWGMSPNMDMGYVYGTTSINGKTENYLRIWRWEKGGWKIALEVLRY
;
A
#
# COMPACT_ATOMS: atom_id res chain seq x y z
N THR A 1 5.91 -2.40 8.09
CA THR A 1 6.37 -3.71 7.57
C THR A 1 5.42 -4.24 6.54
N SER A 2 5.94 -4.91 5.53
CA SER A 2 5.13 -5.64 4.54
C SER A 2 5.89 -6.91 4.14
N GLY A 3 5.16 -8.00 3.90
CA GLY A 3 5.80 -9.26 3.54
C GLY A 3 4.79 -10.36 3.23
N PRO A 4 5.29 -11.53 2.79
CA PRO A 4 4.46 -12.68 2.54
C PRO A 4 3.97 -13.31 3.86
N TRP A 5 2.80 -13.93 3.80
CA TRP A 5 2.29 -14.82 4.83
C TRP A 5 1.81 -16.14 4.22
N THR A 6 1.88 -17.19 5.01
CA THR A 6 1.32 -18.50 4.69
C THR A 6 0.48 -18.99 5.85
N PHE A 7 -0.53 -19.79 5.55
CA PHE A 7 -1.36 -20.44 6.54
C PHE A 7 -1.42 -21.94 6.28
N GLN A 8 -1.30 -22.71 7.35
CA GLN A 8 -1.51 -24.16 7.40
C GLN A 8 -2.16 -24.52 8.74
N SER A 9 -3.03 -25.50 8.76
CA SER A 9 -3.80 -25.85 9.96
C SER A 9 -2.93 -26.50 11.04
N SER A 10 -1.85 -27.18 10.65
CA SER A 10 -0.85 -27.78 11.52
C SER A 10 0.54 -27.70 10.86
N PRO A 11 1.64 -27.77 11.63
CA PRO A 11 2.99 -27.70 11.07
C PRO A 11 3.29 -28.76 9.99
N ASN A 12 2.58 -29.87 9.98
CA ASN A 12 2.76 -30.96 9.02
C ASN A 12 1.76 -30.93 7.85
N ASP A 13 0.82 -29.99 7.85
CA ASP A 13 -0.16 -29.86 6.78
C ASP A 13 0.40 -29.11 5.59
N THR A 14 -0.24 -29.27 4.44
CA THR A 14 0.04 -28.45 3.28
C THR A 14 -0.41 -27.01 3.51
N ILE A 15 0.31 -26.04 2.93
CA ILE A 15 -0.08 -24.62 2.95
C ILE A 15 -1.42 -24.51 2.22
N SER A 16 -2.46 -24.06 2.95
CA SER A 16 -3.82 -23.91 2.45
C SER A 16 -4.15 -22.49 1.99
N ALA A 17 -3.38 -21.50 2.45
CA ALA A 17 -3.53 -20.12 2.00
C ALA A 17 -2.19 -19.37 2.08
N ARG A 18 -2.06 -18.34 1.25
CA ARG A 18 -0.92 -17.41 1.28
C ARG A 18 -1.31 -16.04 0.77
N GLY A 19 -0.51 -15.06 1.09
CA GLY A 19 -0.78 -13.68 0.66
C GLY A 19 0.32 -12.72 1.06
N GLN A 20 -0.06 -11.45 1.11
CA GLN A 20 0.79 -10.34 1.55
C GLN A 20 0.11 -9.62 2.71
N TYR A 21 0.88 -9.26 3.72
CA TYR A 21 0.44 -8.37 4.80
C TYR A 21 1.15 -7.01 4.70
N THR A 22 0.55 -6.01 5.28
CA THR A 22 1.15 -4.69 5.47
C THR A 22 0.67 -4.13 6.80
N THR A 23 1.62 -3.85 7.69
CA THR A 23 1.34 -3.33 9.03
C THR A 23 2.04 -1.99 9.23
N VAL A 24 1.30 -1.00 9.69
CA VAL A 24 1.81 0.29 10.14
C VAL A 24 2.04 0.24 11.64
N TRP A 25 3.26 0.53 12.05
CA TRP A 25 3.68 0.53 13.45
C TRP A 25 4.00 1.93 13.93
N HIS A 26 3.79 2.18 15.21
CA HIS A 26 4.27 3.37 15.89
C HIS A 26 4.83 3.04 17.27
N ILE A 27 5.69 3.91 17.77
CA ILE A 27 6.14 3.86 19.16
C ILE A 27 5.19 4.73 19.98
N ASN A 28 4.53 4.13 20.99
CA ASN A 28 3.67 4.87 21.91
C ASN A 28 4.49 5.70 22.91
N LYS A 29 3.80 6.49 23.75
CA LYS A 29 4.44 7.33 24.79
C LYS A 29 5.26 6.56 25.83
N ASN A 30 5.07 5.24 25.95
CA ASN A 30 5.80 4.37 26.85
C ASN A 30 7.04 3.75 26.18
N GLY A 31 7.34 4.10 24.90
CA GLY A 31 8.43 3.49 24.14
C GLY A 31 8.14 2.13 23.53
N GLU A 32 6.88 1.67 23.56
CA GLU A 32 6.49 0.37 23.05
C GLU A 32 6.00 0.46 21.59
N TRP A 33 6.39 -0.51 20.77
CA TRP A 33 5.86 -0.68 19.43
C TRP A 33 4.42 -1.19 19.47
N LYS A 34 3.51 -0.49 18.81
CA LYS A 34 2.10 -0.87 18.64
C LYS A 34 1.72 -0.73 17.16
N PHE A 35 0.90 -1.66 16.66
CA PHE A 35 0.35 -1.51 15.33
C PHE A 35 -0.82 -0.52 15.34
N LEU A 36 -0.96 0.22 14.26
CA LEU A 36 -2.06 1.16 14.02
C LEU A 36 -3.05 0.61 12.99
N VAL A 37 -2.51 0.04 11.92
CA VAL A 37 -3.28 -0.53 10.81
C VAL A 37 -2.58 -1.80 10.39
N ASP A 38 -3.36 -2.84 10.17
CA ASP A 38 -2.90 -4.09 9.56
C ASP A 38 -3.89 -4.51 8.46
N LEU A 39 -3.38 -4.73 7.26
CA LEU A 39 -4.20 -5.10 6.11
C LEU A 39 -3.46 -6.09 5.23
N GLY A 40 -4.13 -7.19 4.89
CA GLY A 40 -3.59 -8.23 4.03
C GLY A 40 -4.48 -8.55 2.83
N VAL A 41 -3.86 -9.16 1.84
CA VAL A 41 -4.51 -9.75 0.66
C VAL A 41 -4.10 -11.20 0.51
N SER A 42 -4.96 -12.01 -0.10
CA SER A 42 -4.65 -13.39 -0.46
C SER A 42 -4.12 -13.47 -1.89
N ASN A 43 -3.17 -14.35 -2.13
CA ASN A 43 -2.61 -14.59 -3.47
C ASN A 43 -3.22 -15.86 -4.08
N THR A 44 -3.43 -15.86 -5.37
CA THR A 44 -3.74 -17.04 -6.17
C THR A 44 -2.84 -17.07 -7.40
N PRO A 45 -2.40 -18.25 -7.90
CA PRO A 45 -2.59 -19.59 -7.31
C PRO A 45 -1.72 -19.81 -6.07
N ILE A 46 -2.16 -20.73 -5.19
CA ILE A 46 -1.44 -21.10 -3.97
C ILE A 46 -0.04 -21.65 -4.25
N ASN A 47 0.16 -22.25 -5.40
CA ASN A 47 1.42 -22.92 -5.79
C ASN A 47 2.45 -21.98 -6.44
N ALA A 48 2.16 -20.71 -6.61
CA ALA A 48 3.14 -19.78 -7.13
C ALA A 48 4.26 -19.58 -6.10
N SER A 49 5.51 -19.85 -6.48
CA SER A 49 6.67 -19.50 -5.67
C SER A 49 6.66 -17.99 -5.45
N THR A 50 6.61 -17.59 -4.19
CA THR A 50 6.69 -16.18 -3.81
C THR A 50 8.10 -15.86 -3.35
N ASP A 51 9.10 -16.11 -4.18
CA ASP A 51 10.44 -15.56 -3.98
C ASP A 51 10.39 -14.04 -4.15
N ILE A 52 9.65 -13.41 -3.25
CA ILE A 52 9.68 -11.96 -3.13
C ILE A 52 11.01 -11.65 -2.48
N LYS A 53 11.93 -11.16 -3.28
CA LYS A 53 13.17 -10.59 -2.74
C LYS A 53 12.79 -9.54 -1.71
N GLU A 54 13.38 -9.63 -0.54
CA GLU A 54 13.27 -8.60 0.48
C GLU A 54 13.63 -7.25 -0.16
N ILE A 55 12.64 -6.39 -0.31
CA ILE A 55 12.86 -5.04 -0.80
C ILE A 55 13.13 -4.20 0.43
N ASP A 56 14.38 -3.84 0.66
CA ASP A 56 14.73 -2.86 1.67
C ASP A 56 14.19 -1.48 1.26
N VAL A 57 12.95 -1.22 1.67
CA VAL A 57 12.29 0.08 1.46
C VAL A 57 12.80 1.16 2.43
N ALA A 58 13.71 0.81 3.33
CA ALA A 58 14.26 1.71 4.34
C ALA A 58 15.37 2.62 3.81
N LYS A 59 15.58 2.73 2.50
CA LYS A 59 16.44 3.76 1.94
C LYS A 59 15.86 5.12 2.30
N ARG A 60 16.51 5.80 3.24
CA ARG A 60 16.19 7.19 3.56
C ARG A 60 16.52 8.05 2.34
N PHE A 61 15.49 8.57 1.69
CA PHE A 61 15.66 9.52 0.58
C PHE A 61 16.12 10.90 1.05
N PHE A 62 16.00 11.16 2.35
CA PHE A 62 16.39 12.42 2.98
C PHE A 62 17.24 12.14 4.21
N GLY A 63 18.26 12.97 4.42
CA GLY A 63 19.09 12.92 5.63
C GLY A 63 18.26 13.14 6.92
N PRO A 64 18.87 12.96 8.10
CA PRO A 64 18.21 13.18 9.37
C PRO A 64 17.79 14.65 9.48
N GLY A 65 16.49 14.87 9.54
CA GLY A 65 15.87 16.20 9.69
C GLY A 65 14.43 16.21 9.21
N ALA A 66 13.58 16.94 9.91
CA ALA A 66 12.21 17.15 9.45
C ALA A 66 12.23 17.91 8.12
N ILE A 67 11.40 17.51 7.17
CA ILE A 67 11.19 18.24 5.92
C ILE A 67 10.27 19.42 6.25
N PRO A 68 10.75 20.66 6.25
CA PRO A 68 9.92 21.79 6.63
C PRO A 68 8.81 21.99 5.59
N HIS A 69 7.59 22.29 6.08
CA HIS A 69 6.43 22.67 5.29
C HIS A 69 5.88 21.61 4.30
N VAL A 70 6.04 20.32 4.59
CA VAL A 70 5.38 19.28 3.81
C VAL A 70 3.88 19.31 4.09
N ALA A 71 3.08 19.43 3.03
CA ALA A 71 1.63 19.31 3.16
C ALA A 71 1.26 17.91 3.68
N PRO A 72 0.25 17.80 4.56
CA PRO A 72 -0.20 16.50 5.08
C PRO A 72 -0.47 15.50 3.96
N VAL A 73 -0.13 14.23 4.19
CA VAL A 73 -0.34 13.13 3.23
C VAL A 73 -1.81 13.03 2.77
N ALA A 74 -2.75 13.39 3.65
CA ALA A 74 -4.18 13.45 3.32
C ALA A 74 -4.49 14.38 2.13
N ASN A 75 -3.74 15.47 1.97
CA ASN A 75 -3.91 16.37 0.82
C ASN A 75 -3.48 15.69 -0.48
N ALA A 76 -2.36 14.95 -0.45
CA ALA A 76 -1.89 14.18 -1.59
C ALA A 76 -2.90 13.09 -1.97
N GLU A 77 -3.43 12.36 -0.99
CA GLU A 77 -4.48 11.36 -1.18
C GLU A 77 -5.72 11.98 -1.84
N ASN A 78 -6.23 13.08 -1.31
CA ASN A 78 -7.40 13.75 -1.86
C ASN A 78 -7.20 14.23 -3.31
N ILE A 79 -6.00 14.74 -3.63
CA ILE A 79 -5.67 15.15 -5.00
C ILE A 79 -5.57 13.93 -5.91
N PHE A 80 -4.93 12.85 -5.44
CA PHE A 80 -4.82 11.59 -6.14
C PHE A 80 -6.21 11.03 -6.47
N LEU A 81 -7.09 10.88 -5.46
CA LEU A 81 -8.44 10.34 -5.63
C LEU A 81 -9.26 11.14 -6.64
N ARG A 82 -9.25 12.48 -6.56
CA ARG A 82 -9.90 13.36 -7.54
C ARG A 82 -9.33 13.21 -8.95
N SER A 83 -8.05 12.90 -9.06
CA SER A 83 -7.39 12.74 -10.35
C SER A 83 -7.72 11.40 -11.02
N LEU A 84 -8.09 10.37 -10.24
CA LEU A 84 -8.46 9.04 -10.76
C LEU A 84 -9.66 9.11 -11.71
N SER A 85 -10.64 9.98 -11.44
CA SER A 85 -11.82 10.16 -12.28
C SER A 85 -11.49 10.70 -13.68
N LYS A 86 -10.37 11.42 -13.83
CA LYS A 86 -9.93 11.98 -15.12
C LYS A 86 -9.13 10.97 -15.94
N SER A 87 -8.20 10.28 -15.36
CA SER A 87 -7.41 9.23 -16.01
C SER A 87 -6.66 8.39 -14.98
N LYS A 88 -7.17 7.20 -14.72
CA LYS A 88 -6.61 6.26 -13.76
C LYS A 88 -5.14 5.95 -14.04
N ALA A 89 -4.82 5.49 -15.24
CA ALA A 89 -3.45 5.11 -15.61
C ALA A 89 -2.45 6.28 -15.54
N LYS A 90 -2.82 7.48 -16.03
CA LYS A 90 -1.96 8.67 -15.94
C LYS A 90 -1.76 9.10 -14.50
N THR A 91 -2.81 9.02 -13.67
CA THR A 91 -2.74 9.38 -12.26
C THR A 91 -1.78 8.44 -11.52
N TYR A 92 -1.94 7.14 -11.67
CA TYR A 92 -1.00 6.20 -11.03
C TYR A 92 0.44 6.40 -11.52
N LYS A 93 0.68 6.52 -12.83
CA LYS A 93 2.04 6.80 -13.35
C LYS A 93 2.69 8.04 -12.73
N LYS A 94 1.89 9.07 -12.43
CA LYS A 94 2.39 10.30 -11.78
C LYS A 94 2.75 10.06 -10.32
N TYR A 95 1.95 9.25 -9.62
CA TYR A 95 2.07 9.12 -8.16
C TYR A 95 2.81 7.87 -7.68
N LEU A 96 2.97 6.84 -8.49
CA LEU A 96 3.79 5.68 -8.12
C LEU A 96 5.25 6.08 -7.92
N SER A 97 5.85 5.56 -6.86
CA SER A 97 7.31 5.51 -6.70
C SER A 97 7.91 4.56 -7.72
N SER A 98 9.16 4.74 -8.10
CA SER A 98 9.90 3.77 -8.92
C SER A 98 10.08 2.41 -8.25
N GLU A 99 9.98 2.36 -6.93
CA GLU A 99 10.10 1.15 -6.09
C GLU A 99 8.75 0.76 -5.46
N SER A 100 7.65 1.16 -6.06
CA SER A 100 6.32 0.90 -5.52
C SER A 100 5.92 -0.56 -5.62
N ILE A 101 5.06 -0.99 -4.68
CA ILE A 101 4.45 -2.32 -4.65
C ILE A 101 2.94 -2.16 -4.66
N LEU A 102 2.24 -2.87 -5.55
CA LEU A 102 0.78 -2.96 -5.53
C LEU A 102 0.34 -4.38 -5.16
N ASN A 103 -0.42 -4.49 -4.09
CA ASN A 103 -1.00 -5.73 -3.57
C ASN A 103 -2.52 -5.75 -3.83
N ARG A 104 -3.00 -6.80 -4.47
CA ARG A 104 -4.42 -7.05 -4.79
C ARG A 104 -4.82 -8.47 -4.41
N ASN A 105 -6.07 -8.66 -3.96
CA ASN A 105 -6.60 -10.01 -3.78
C ASN A 105 -6.50 -10.82 -5.07
N GLY A 106 -6.05 -12.06 -4.94
CA GLY A 106 -5.97 -12.99 -6.07
C GLY A 106 -4.75 -12.83 -6.97
N TYR A 107 -3.86 -11.88 -6.67
CA TYR A 107 -2.69 -11.60 -7.50
C TYR A 107 -1.40 -11.58 -6.70
N LEU A 108 -0.29 -11.94 -7.35
CA LEU A 108 1.04 -11.73 -6.78
C LEU A 108 1.34 -10.22 -6.71
N PRO A 109 2.21 -9.77 -5.79
CA PRO A 109 2.63 -8.39 -5.71
C PRO A 109 3.19 -7.88 -7.03
N ALA A 110 2.67 -6.77 -7.53
CA ALA A 110 3.20 -6.12 -8.71
C ALA A 110 4.28 -5.10 -8.31
N VAL A 111 5.53 -5.41 -8.66
CA VAL A 111 6.72 -4.59 -8.33
C VAL A 111 7.32 -3.89 -9.55
N ILE A 112 6.95 -4.31 -10.75
CA ILE A 112 7.39 -3.65 -11.99
C ILE A 112 6.23 -2.89 -12.63
N LEU A 113 6.53 -1.75 -13.22
CA LEU A 113 5.53 -0.82 -13.74
C LEU A 113 4.53 -1.46 -14.72
N SER A 114 4.99 -2.36 -15.59
CA SER A 114 4.11 -3.05 -16.55
C SER A 114 3.00 -3.85 -15.88
N ASP A 115 3.34 -4.58 -14.81
CA ASP A 115 2.38 -5.41 -14.07
C ASP A 115 1.49 -4.56 -13.16
N GLN A 116 2.05 -3.50 -12.59
CA GLN A 116 1.27 -2.49 -11.86
C GLN A 116 0.20 -1.87 -12.75
N LEU A 117 0.55 -1.49 -13.98
CA LEU A 117 -0.40 -0.91 -14.92
C LEU A 117 -1.49 -1.89 -15.33
N LYS A 118 -1.18 -3.19 -15.49
CA LYS A 118 -2.18 -4.23 -15.73
C LYS A 118 -3.17 -4.33 -14.57
N LEU A 119 -2.69 -4.40 -13.31
CA LEU A 119 -3.55 -4.43 -12.13
C LEU A 119 -4.42 -3.18 -12.01
N ILE A 120 -3.85 -2.01 -12.30
CA ILE A 120 -4.57 -0.74 -12.30
C ILE A 120 -5.66 -0.73 -13.37
N ASP A 121 -5.38 -1.24 -14.57
CA ASP A 121 -6.34 -1.29 -15.66
C ASP A 121 -7.50 -2.24 -15.36
N MET A 122 -7.20 -3.39 -14.75
CA MET A 122 -8.19 -4.37 -14.29
C MET A 122 -9.08 -3.85 -13.16
N THR A 123 -8.62 -2.85 -12.39
CA THR A 123 -9.44 -2.23 -11.35
C THR A 123 -10.64 -1.54 -11.99
N SER A 124 -11.85 -1.83 -11.54
CA SER A 124 -13.07 -1.18 -12.06
C SER A 124 -12.96 0.35 -11.98
N SER A 125 -13.43 1.04 -13.01
CA SER A 125 -13.53 2.50 -13.01
C SER A 125 -14.61 3.02 -12.05
N SER A 126 -15.52 2.15 -11.60
CA SER A 126 -16.60 2.49 -10.67
C SER A 126 -16.17 2.44 -9.19
N VAL A 127 -14.91 2.10 -8.91
CA VAL A 127 -14.40 2.10 -7.53
C VAL A 127 -14.51 3.49 -6.92
N GLN A 128 -15.22 3.57 -5.81
CA GLN A 128 -15.29 4.77 -4.99
C GLN A 128 -14.43 4.57 -3.75
N TYR A 129 -13.64 5.57 -3.40
CA TYR A 129 -12.77 5.56 -2.23
C TYR A 129 -13.29 6.51 -1.18
N LYS A 130 -13.29 6.08 0.07
CA LYS A 130 -13.54 6.91 1.25
C LYS A 130 -12.35 6.79 2.18
N MET A 131 -11.67 7.88 2.41
CA MET A 131 -10.58 7.96 3.40
C MET A 131 -11.20 7.98 4.80
N ASP A 132 -10.80 7.05 5.67
CA ASP A 132 -11.27 6.94 7.04
C ASP A 132 -10.21 7.45 8.04
N GLY A 133 -8.92 7.40 7.67
CA GLY A 133 -7.86 7.95 8.50
C GLY A 133 -6.50 8.01 7.81
N TRP A 134 -5.58 8.70 8.45
CA TRP A 134 -4.22 8.90 7.97
C TRP A 134 -3.26 9.27 9.11
N GLY A 135 -1.98 9.13 8.88
CA GLY A 135 -0.94 9.62 9.77
C GLY A 135 0.38 9.80 9.04
N MET A 136 1.34 10.41 9.73
CA MET A 136 2.67 10.70 9.18
C MET A 136 3.76 10.26 10.15
N SER A 137 4.93 9.97 9.60
CA SER A 137 6.16 9.78 10.38
C SER A 137 6.54 11.08 11.10
N PRO A 138 7.29 11.02 12.21
CA PRO A 138 7.81 12.22 12.88
C PRO A 138 8.65 13.13 11.97
N ASN A 139 9.35 12.55 10.99
CA ASN A 139 10.15 13.31 10.02
C ASN A 139 9.34 13.84 8.84
N MET A 140 8.03 13.55 8.77
CA MET A 140 7.13 13.93 7.67
C MET A 140 7.55 13.43 6.28
N ASP A 141 8.39 12.42 6.20
CA ASP A 141 8.89 11.81 4.96
C ASP A 141 8.13 10.55 4.55
N MET A 142 7.33 9.99 5.45
CA MET A 142 6.39 8.90 5.21
C MET A 142 5.02 9.23 5.77
N GLY A 143 4.00 8.69 5.14
CA GLY A 143 2.64 8.75 5.63
C GLY A 143 1.86 7.51 5.22
N TYR A 144 0.78 7.26 5.93
CA TYR A 144 -0.17 6.21 5.58
C TYR A 144 -1.58 6.81 5.49
N VAL A 145 -2.38 6.24 4.61
CA VAL A 145 -3.80 6.54 4.47
C VAL A 145 -4.55 5.23 4.36
N TYR A 146 -5.62 5.08 5.11
CA TYR A 146 -6.49 3.91 5.04
C TYR A 146 -7.95 4.32 4.94
N GLY A 147 -8.76 3.41 4.47
CA GLY A 147 -10.18 3.64 4.32
C GLY A 147 -10.89 2.50 3.63
N THR A 148 -12.05 2.82 3.11
CA THR A 148 -12.92 1.86 2.43
C THR A 148 -13.03 2.17 0.93
N THR A 149 -13.26 1.10 0.16
CA THR A 149 -13.66 1.17 -1.25
C THR A 149 -15.03 0.56 -1.42
N SER A 150 -15.82 1.11 -2.31
CA SER A 150 -17.10 0.52 -2.71
C SER A 150 -17.10 0.23 -4.20
N ILE A 151 -17.47 -1.02 -4.56
CA ILE A 151 -17.59 -1.48 -5.94
C ILE A 151 -18.84 -2.36 -6.03
N ASN A 152 -19.81 -1.98 -6.85
CA ASN A 152 -21.03 -2.78 -7.08
C ASN A 152 -21.73 -3.21 -5.77
N GLY A 153 -21.80 -2.33 -4.79
CA GLY A 153 -22.40 -2.59 -3.48
C GLY A 153 -21.52 -3.41 -2.49
N LYS A 154 -20.38 -3.87 -2.93
CA LYS A 154 -19.37 -4.48 -2.05
C LYS A 154 -18.47 -3.42 -1.44
N THR A 155 -18.26 -3.47 -0.13
CA THR A 155 -17.31 -2.61 0.58
C THR A 155 -16.10 -3.42 1.00
N GLU A 156 -14.91 -2.90 0.68
CA GLU A 156 -13.61 -3.49 1.02
C GLU A 156 -12.68 -2.41 1.57
N ASN A 157 -11.55 -2.81 2.14
CA ASN A 157 -10.59 -1.89 2.71
C ASN A 157 -9.42 -1.60 1.77
N TYR A 158 -8.83 -0.44 1.92
CA TYR A 158 -7.57 -0.09 1.29
C TYR A 158 -6.59 0.55 2.27
N LEU A 159 -5.30 0.42 1.97
CA LEU A 159 -4.20 1.07 2.66
C LEU A 159 -3.19 1.55 1.62
N ARG A 160 -2.75 2.80 1.73
CA ARG A 160 -1.62 3.35 0.97
C ARG A 160 -0.55 3.86 1.90
N ILE A 161 0.68 3.45 1.59
CA ILE A 161 1.87 4.03 2.19
C ILE A 161 2.43 5.03 1.18
N TRP A 162 2.53 6.25 1.61
CA TRP A 162 3.09 7.37 0.86
C TRP A 162 4.49 7.68 1.38
N ARG A 163 5.37 8.03 0.47
CA ARG A 163 6.73 8.46 0.77
C ARG A 163 6.99 9.79 0.09
N TRP A 164 7.60 10.72 0.83
CA TRP A 164 8.05 11.97 0.23
C TRP A 164 9.31 11.70 -0.57
N GLU A 165 9.27 11.98 -1.84
CA GLU A 165 10.38 11.84 -2.78
C GLU A 165 10.67 13.18 -3.44
N LYS A 166 11.77 13.25 -4.20
CA LYS A 166 12.15 14.45 -4.94
C LYS A 166 10.98 14.91 -5.83
N GLY A 167 10.32 15.98 -5.40
CA GLY A 167 9.20 16.57 -6.13
C GLY A 167 7.81 16.23 -5.59
N GLY A 168 7.67 15.53 -4.46
CA GLY A 168 6.39 15.35 -3.77
C GLY A 168 6.08 13.95 -3.26
N TRP A 169 4.85 13.79 -2.80
CA TRP A 169 4.35 12.52 -2.31
C TRP A 169 4.21 11.48 -3.43
N LYS A 170 4.75 10.28 -3.18
CA LYS A 170 4.66 9.11 -4.05
C LYS A 170 4.10 7.91 -3.29
N ILE A 171 3.31 7.09 -3.96
CA ILE A 171 2.81 5.82 -3.42
C ILE A 171 3.97 4.82 -3.42
N ALA A 172 4.41 4.43 -2.23
CA ALA A 172 5.43 3.40 -2.05
C ALA A 172 4.81 1.99 -1.98
N LEU A 173 3.60 1.88 -1.41
CA LEU A 173 2.88 0.62 -1.34
C LEU A 173 1.37 0.89 -1.35
N GLU A 174 0.62 0.05 -2.05
CA GLU A 174 -0.83 0.05 -2.00
C GLU A 174 -1.35 -1.36 -1.77
N VAL A 175 -2.23 -1.50 -0.79
CA VAL A 175 -3.05 -2.69 -0.57
C VAL A 175 -4.49 -2.34 -0.89
N LEU A 176 -5.11 -3.10 -1.77
CA LEU A 176 -6.50 -2.91 -2.15
C LEU A 176 -7.19 -4.27 -2.23
N ARG A 177 -8.18 -4.46 -1.33
CA ARG A 177 -8.96 -5.69 -1.23
C ARG A 177 -10.24 -5.56 -2.04
N TYR A 178 -10.30 -6.23 -3.18
CA TYR A 178 -11.57 -6.46 -3.93
C TYR A 178 -11.37 -7.59 -4.93
#